data_c2773fc15435f39fac843f49eebff1ef
#
_entry.id   c2773fc15435f39fac843f49eebff1ef
#
_cell.length_a   1.000
_cell.length_b   1.000
_cell.length_c   1.000
_cell.angle_alpha   90.00
_cell.angle_beta   90.00
_cell.angle_gamma   90.00
#
_symmetry.space_group_name_H-M   'P 1'
#
loop_
_entity.id
_entity.type
_entity.pdbx_description
1 polymer ?
#
loop_
_entity_poly.entity_id
_entity_poly.type
_entity_poly.pdbx_seq_one_letter_code
_entity_poly.pdbx_strand_id
1 'polypeptide(L)'
;LVPSRTRAGNFFALPQSPQLFKQMLMIAGFDKYYQIARCFRDEDLRADRQPEFSQIDIEASFVEEQDVMNFAEEMINESFQKILNKKLGKLPKLKWHDAMEKFGCDKPDLRNPLQLVELSDIFKNEEFKVFSEPANDKNSRIAALIVPEGEKIGRGQIDRYTDFVKEFGAKGLAYIKVDGESIADLSSPILKYLSEECLKNILTALKVKKGDLIFFGAGKEKIVNDYMSLSLIHISEPTRQA
;
A
#
# COMPACT_ATOMS: atom_id res chain seq x y z
N LEU A 1 16.41 -25.27 -11.87
CA LEU A 1 17.61 -25.44 -11.05
C LEU A 1 17.72 -24.25 -10.09
N VAL A 2 17.95 -24.54 -8.80
CA VAL A 2 18.15 -23.53 -7.77
C VAL A 2 19.63 -23.53 -7.39
N PRO A 3 20.37 -22.43 -7.53
CA PRO A 3 21.79 -22.41 -7.16
C PRO A 3 21.98 -22.62 -5.65
N SER A 4 23.03 -23.34 -5.30
CA SER A 4 23.40 -23.55 -3.90
C SER A 4 24.15 -22.34 -3.37
N ARG A 5 23.62 -21.71 -2.32
CA ARG A 5 24.30 -20.57 -1.64
C ARG A 5 25.50 -21.00 -0.80
N THR A 6 25.53 -22.28 -0.38
CA THR A 6 26.57 -22.83 0.46
C THR A 6 27.69 -23.53 -0.30
N ARG A 7 27.46 -23.85 -1.61
CA ARG A 7 28.42 -24.53 -2.46
C ARG A 7 28.45 -23.88 -3.84
N ALA A 8 29.44 -23.04 -4.06
CA ALA A 8 29.62 -22.36 -5.35
C ALA A 8 29.68 -23.36 -6.52
N GLY A 9 28.97 -23.03 -7.60
CA GLY A 9 28.91 -23.88 -8.81
C GLY A 9 28.00 -25.10 -8.72
N ASN A 10 27.33 -25.35 -7.59
CA ASN A 10 26.35 -26.44 -7.44
C ASN A 10 24.92 -25.91 -7.49
N PHE A 11 24.01 -26.78 -7.94
CA PHE A 11 22.60 -26.48 -8.10
C PHE A 11 21.75 -27.61 -7.50
N PHE A 12 20.59 -27.22 -6.97
CA PHE A 12 19.54 -28.15 -6.61
C PHE A 12 18.57 -28.32 -7.79
N ALA A 13 18.25 -29.55 -8.16
CA ALA A 13 17.21 -29.87 -9.11
C ALA A 13 15.87 -30.06 -8.41
N LEU A 14 15.39 -29.00 -7.74
CA LEU A 14 14.17 -29.01 -6.94
C LEU A 14 12.99 -28.43 -7.76
N PRO A 15 11.75 -28.93 -7.56
CA PRO A 15 10.59 -28.44 -8.29
C PRO A 15 10.25 -26.99 -7.86
N GLN A 16 10.16 -26.09 -8.82
CA GLN A 16 9.72 -24.72 -8.60
C GLN A 16 8.19 -24.64 -8.41
N SER A 17 7.47 -25.48 -9.17
CA SER A 17 6.03 -25.70 -9.08
C SER A 17 5.65 -26.95 -9.89
N PRO A 18 4.46 -27.54 -9.72
CA PRO A 18 3.99 -28.68 -10.53
C PRO A 18 3.47 -28.25 -11.92
N GLN A 19 3.97 -27.18 -12.50
CA GLN A 19 3.45 -26.53 -13.71
C GLN A 19 3.30 -27.48 -14.90
N LEU A 20 4.32 -28.27 -15.18
CA LEU A 20 4.29 -29.18 -16.32
C LEU A 20 3.20 -30.26 -16.16
N PHE A 21 3.09 -30.84 -14.98
CA PHE A 21 2.12 -31.92 -14.72
C PHE A 21 0.69 -31.41 -14.81
N LYS A 22 0.37 -30.26 -14.20
CA LYS A 22 -0.98 -29.72 -14.26
C LYS A 22 -1.39 -29.32 -15.69
N GLN A 23 -0.47 -28.76 -16.48
CA GLN A 23 -0.73 -28.49 -17.90
C GLN A 23 -1.03 -29.77 -18.69
N MET A 24 -0.24 -30.83 -18.48
CA MET A 24 -0.49 -32.12 -19.12
C MET A 24 -1.87 -32.69 -18.74
N LEU A 25 -2.27 -32.56 -17.49
CA LEU A 25 -3.58 -33.00 -17.03
C LEU A 25 -4.72 -32.22 -17.73
N MET A 26 -4.59 -30.89 -17.84
CA MET A 26 -5.57 -30.07 -18.58
C MET A 26 -5.64 -30.47 -20.05
N ILE A 27 -4.51 -30.70 -20.70
CA ILE A 27 -4.45 -31.19 -22.10
C ILE A 27 -5.09 -32.58 -22.25
N ALA A 28 -4.94 -33.41 -21.23
CA ALA A 28 -5.55 -34.77 -21.20
C ALA A 28 -7.06 -34.75 -20.93
N GLY A 29 -7.66 -33.56 -20.74
CA GLY A 29 -9.11 -33.41 -20.57
C GLY A 29 -9.60 -33.42 -19.12
N PHE A 30 -8.71 -33.20 -18.14
CA PHE A 30 -9.15 -33.00 -16.77
C PHE A 30 -9.71 -31.58 -16.60
N ASP A 31 -10.86 -31.44 -15.94
CA ASP A 31 -11.51 -30.15 -15.74
C ASP A 31 -10.90 -29.38 -14.58
N LYS A 32 -10.47 -30.08 -13.54
CA LYS A 32 -9.98 -29.46 -12.29
C LYS A 32 -8.83 -30.28 -11.72
N TYR A 33 -7.85 -29.56 -11.22
CA TYR A 33 -6.68 -30.10 -10.52
C TYR A 33 -6.41 -29.27 -9.27
N TYR A 34 -6.03 -29.92 -8.18
CA TYR A 34 -5.38 -29.25 -7.06
C TYR A 34 -4.35 -30.16 -6.41
N GLN A 35 -3.35 -29.56 -5.82
CA GLN A 35 -2.31 -30.24 -5.07
C GLN A 35 -1.77 -29.32 -3.97
N ILE A 36 -1.44 -29.89 -2.81
CA ILE A 36 -0.57 -29.22 -1.84
C ILE A 36 0.85 -29.60 -2.21
N ALA A 37 1.54 -28.71 -2.93
CA ALA A 37 2.83 -28.96 -3.52
C ALA A 37 3.95 -28.29 -2.72
N ARG A 38 5.02 -29.04 -2.49
CA ARG A 38 6.27 -28.46 -1.96
C ARG A 38 7.04 -27.84 -3.11
N CYS A 39 7.35 -26.53 -2.97
CA CYS A 39 8.00 -25.73 -4.00
C CYS A 39 9.29 -25.12 -3.47
N PHE A 40 10.23 -24.88 -4.39
CA PHE A 40 11.54 -24.33 -4.08
C PHE A 40 11.85 -23.18 -5.05
N ARG A 41 12.21 -22.01 -4.53
CA ARG A 41 12.57 -20.87 -5.36
C ARG A 41 13.80 -20.17 -4.80
N ASP A 42 14.68 -19.73 -5.68
CA ASP A 42 15.77 -18.84 -5.32
C ASP A 42 15.28 -17.39 -5.39
N GLU A 43 14.76 -16.91 -4.26
CA GLU A 43 14.27 -15.56 -4.13
C GLU A 43 15.03 -14.85 -3.02
N ASP A 44 15.02 -13.50 -3.05
CA ASP A 44 15.53 -12.71 -1.94
C ASP A 44 14.71 -12.99 -0.68
N LEU A 45 15.41 -13.31 0.40
CA LEU A 45 14.78 -13.59 1.68
C LEU A 45 14.12 -12.31 2.21
N ARG A 46 12.84 -12.42 2.51
CA ARG A 46 12.03 -11.40 3.18
C ARG A 46 11.33 -12.05 4.36
N ALA A 47 10.71 -11.25 5.22
CA ALA A 47 9.99 -11.74 6.39
C ALA A 47 8.89 -12.80 6.05
N ASP A 48 8.30 -12.70 4.87
CA ASP A 48 7.22 -13.53 4.36
C ASP A 48 7.64 -14.52 3.26
N ARG A 49 8.93 -14.62 2.93
CA ARG A 49 9.45 -15.48 1.85
C ARG A 49 10.53 -16.43 2.32
N GLN A 50 10.32 -17.71 2.01
CA GLN A 50 11.26 -18.78 2.26
C GLN A 50 11.64 -19.46 0.94
N PRO A 51 12.89 -19.98 0.79
CA PRO A 51 13.31 -20.70 -0.41
C PRO A 51 12.57 -22.04 -0.59
N GLU A 52 12.07 -22.62 0.51
CA GLU A 52 11.21 -23.81 0.52
C GLU A 52 9.86 -23.44 1.13
N PHE A 53 8.77 -23.72 0.45
CA PHE A 53 7.41 -23.43 0.91
C PHE A 53 6.39 -24.37 0.28
N SER A 54 5.21 -24.44 0.87
CA SER A 54 4.08 -25.20 0.33
C SER A 54 3.10 -24.29 -0.38
N GLN A 55 2.60 -24.72 -1.55
CA GLN A 55 1.52 -24.06 -2.28
C GLN A 55 0.26 -24.92 -2.26
N ILE A 56 -0.89 -24.27 -2.16
CA ILE A 56 -2.14 -24.84 -2.67
C ILE A 56 -2.14 -24.47 -4.16
N ASP A 57 -1.75 -25.43 -5.00
CA ASP A 57 -1.68 -25.23 -6.45
C ASP A 57 -2.96 -25.73 -7.10
N ILE A 58 -3.60 -24.88 -7.88
CA ILE A 58 -4.92 -25.13 -8.45
C ILE A 58 -4.88 -24.81 -9.93
N GLU A 59 -5.50 -25.66 -10.75
CA GLU A 59 -5.70 -25.44 -12.16
C GLU A 59 -7.13 -25.83 -12.52
N ALA A 60 -7.80 -25.05 -13.35
CA ALA A 60 -9.15 -25.33 -13.81
C ALA A 60 -9.31 -24.93 -15.28
N SER A 61 -10.03 -25.77 -16.03
CA SER A 61 -10.38 -25.51 -17.43
C SER A 61 -11.71 -24.77 -17.52
N PHE A 62 -11.91 -23.97 -18.58
CA PHE A 62 -13.17 -23.29 -18.91
C PHE A 62 -13.72 -22.40 -17.79
N VAL A 63 -12.83 -21.71 -17.06
CA VAL A 63 -13.20 -20.77 -15.99
C VAL A 63 -12.87 -19.35 -16.39
N GLU A 64 -13.65 -18.39 -15.87
CA GLU A 64 -13.42 -16.97 -15.95
C GLU A 64 -12.81 -16.43 -14.65
N GLU A 65 -12.36 -15.18 -14.69
CA GLU A 65 -11.79 -14.47 -13.52
C GLU A 65 -12.70 -14.55 -12.30
N GLN A 66 -14.02 -14.37 -12.52
CA GLN A 66 -15.00 -14.37 -11.44
C GLN A 66 -15.12 -15.75 -10.75
N ASP A 67 -14.96 -16.85 -11.49
CA ASP A 67 -15.03 -18.21 -10.94
C ASP A 67 -13.84 -18.46 -10.00
N VAL A 68 -12.63 -18.00 -10.40
CA VAL A 68 -11.43 -18.09 -9.57
C VAL A 68 -11.57 -17.25 -8.30
N MET A 69 -12.11 -16.02 -8.42
CA MET A 69 -12.36 -15.16 -7.26
C MET A 69 -13.37 -15.77 -6.30
N ASN A 70 -14.48 -16.31 -6.80
CA ASN A 70 -15.50 -16.94 -5.96
C ASN A 70 -14.95 -18.15 -5.23
N PHE A 71 -14.21 -19.01 -5.92
CA PHE A 71 -13.56 -20.16 -5.32
C PHE A 71 -12.58 -19.76 -4.20
N ALA A 72 -11.74 -18.77 -4.45
CA ALA A 72 -10.80 -18.27 -3.45
C ALA A 72 -11.52 -17.67 -2.22
N GLU A 73 -12.60 -16.92 -2.45
CA GLU A 73 -13.42 -16.33 -1.38
C GLU A 73 -14.09 -17.43 -0.52
N GLU A 74 -14.66 -18.46 -1.13
CA GLU A 74 -15.24 -19.60 -0.41
C GLU A 74 -14.19 -20.35 0.41
N MET A 75 -13.05 -20.68 -0.19
CA MET A 75 -11.95 -21.37 0.48
C MET A 75 -11.46 -20.61 1.72
N ILE A 76 -11.28 -19.29 1.60
CA ILE A 76 -10.85 -18.44 2.72
C ILE A 76 -11.93 -18.39 3.80
N ASN A 77 -13.18 -18.13 3.44
CA ASN A 77 -14.30 -18.06 4.37
C ASN A 77 -14.50 -19.38 5.15
N GLU A 78 -14.45 -20.52 4.46
CA GLU A 78 -14.54 -21.83 5.11
C GLU A 78 -13.36 -22.09 6.05
N SER A 79 -12.15 -21.74 5.64
CA SER A 79 -10.96 -21.91 6.48
C SER A 79 -11.07 -21.09 7.77
N PHE A 80 -11.44 -19.82 7.67
CA PHE A 80 -11.67 -18.97 8.83
C PHE A 80 -12.82 -19.46 9.72
N GLN A 81 -13.91 -19.92 9.10
CA GLN A 81 -15.04 -20.46 9.85
C GLN A 81 -14.66 -21.76 10.60
N LYS A 82 -13.94 -22.67 9.95
CA LYS A 82 -13.58 -23.96 10.53
C LYS A 82 -12.50 -23.86 11.62
N ILE A 83 -11.51 -22.99 11.42
CA ILE A 83 -10.34 -22.90 12.31
C ILE A 83 -10.58 -21.87 13.42
N LEU A 84 -11.13 -20.70 13.09
CA LEU A 84 -11.26 -19.58 14.01
C LEU A 84 -12.69 -19.30 14.46
N ASN A 85 -13.66 -20.07 13.96
CA ASN A 85 -15.10 -19.84 14.15
C ASN A 85 -15.54 -18.40 13.80
N LYS A 86 -14.92 -17.82 12.76
CA LYS A 86 -15.20 -16.46 12.26
C LYS A 86 -15.72 -16.51 10.84
N LYS A 87 -16.83 -15.81 10.59
CA LYS A 87 -17.32 -15.51 9.23
C LYS A 87 -16.76 -14.17 8.79
N LEU A 88 -16.03 -14.15 7.66
CA LEU A 88 -15.50 -12.90 7.10
C LEU A 88 -16.55 -12.16 6.27
N GLY A 89 -17.56 -12.87 5.75
CA GLY A 89 -18.52 -12.32 4.80
C GLY A 89 -17.94 -12.18 3.40
N LYS A 90 -18.51 -11.24 2.62
CA LYS A 90 -18.05 -10.97 1.26
C LYS A 90 -16.77 -10.18 1.30
N LEU A 91 -15.74 -10.67 0.61
CA LEU A 91 -14.46 -9.97 0.51
C LEU A 91 -14.59 -8.75 -0.43
N PRO A 92 -14.07 -7.57 -0.04
CA PRO A 92 -14.10 -6.40 -0.90
C PRO A 92 -13.20 -6.60 -2.12
N LYS A 93 -13.69 -6.12 -3.29
CA LYS A 93 -12.90 -6.08 -4.52
C LYS A 93 -12.34 -4.69 -4.70
N LEU A 94 -11.04 -4.59 -4.87
CA LEU A 94 -10.34 -3.34 -5.08
C LEU A 94 -9.55 -3.42 -6.39
N LYS A 95 -9.73 -2.44 -7.27
CA LYS A 95 -8.90 -2.34 -8.47
C LYS A 95 -7.48 -1.93 -8.08
N TRP A 96 -6.49 -2.42 -8.80
CA TRP A 96 -5.09 -2.08 -8.54
C TRP A 96 -4.85 -0.55 -8.52
N HIS A 97 -5.39 0.16 -9.50
CA HIS A 97 -5.27 1.62 -9.58
C HIS A 97 -5.83 2.31 -8.32
N ASP A 98 -7.04 1.91 -7.89
CA ASP A 98 -7.68 2.47 -6.70
C ASP A 98 -6.89 2.16 -5.41
N ALA A 99 -6.25 0.98 -5.36
CA ALA A 99 -5.39 0.60 -4.26
C ALA A 99 -4.13 1.49 -4.20
N MET A 100 -3.47 1.70 -5.33
CA MET A 100 -2.28 2.54 -5.43
C MET A 100 -2.61 4.01 -5.15
N GLU A 101 -3.72 4.51 -5.67
CA GLU A 101 -4.15 5.89 -5.48
C GLU A 101 -4.47 6.18 -4.01
N LYS A 102 -5.30 5.31 -3.39
CA LYS A 102 -5.83 5.55 -2.04
C LYS A 102 -4.92 5.09 -0.91
N PHE A 103 -4.07 4.12 -1.15
CA PHE A 103 -3.26 3.51 -0.09
C PHE A 103 -1.76 3.45 -0.41
N GLY A 104 -1.36 3.76 -1.64
CA GLY A 104 0.04 3.69 -2.07
C GLY A 104 0.61 2.27 -2.18
N CYS A 105 -0.23 1.23 -2.04
CA CYS A 105 0.20 -0.17 -2.14
C CYS A 105 -0.91 -1.06 -2.70
N ASP A 106 -0.54 -2.19 -3.29
CA ASP A 106 -1.44 -3.17 -3.90
C ASP A 106 -2.08 -4.16 -2.90
N LYS A 107 -1.72 -4.07 -1.64
CA LYS A 107 -2.22 -4.93 -0.54
C LYS A 107 -2.50 -4.13 0.74
N PRO A 108 -3.43 -3.17 0.69
CA PRO A 108 -3.72 -2.32 1.83
C PRO A 108 -4.41 -3.09 2.97
N ASP A 109 -4.12 -2.67 4.20
CA ASP A 109 -4.90 -3.11 5.37
C ASP A 109 -6.17 -2.25 5.47
N LEU A 110 -7.29 -2.79 4.99
CA LEU A 110 -8.59 -2.09 4.98
C LEU A 110 -9.22 -1.91 6.37
N ARG A 111 -8.62 -2.44 7.43
CA ARG A 111 -9.01 -2.14 8.82
C ARG A 111 -8.59 -0.72 9.22
N ASN A 112 -7.58 -0.19 8.55
CA ASN A 112 -7.17 1.20 8.68
C ASN A 112 -8.08 2.08 7.82
N PRO A 113 -8.84 3.02 8.41
CA PRO A 113 -9.77 3.86 7.67
C PRO A 113 -9.09 5.01 6.89
N LEU A 114 -7.80 5.25 7.14
CA LEU A 114 -7.08 6.36 6.54
C LEU A 114 -6.82 6.08 5.06
N GLN A 115 -6.97 7.10 4.23
CA GLN A 115 -6.73 7.04 2.79
C GLN A 115 -5.91 8.25 2.34
N LEU A 116 -5.12 8.04 1.30
CA LEU A 116 -4.44 9.12 0.60
C LEU A 116 -5.43 9.85 -0.31
N VAL A 117 -5.27 11.16 -0.42
CA VAL A 117 -6.04 12.01 -1.33
C VAL A 117 -5.08 12.67 -2.31
N GLU A 118 -5.36 12.53 -3.61
CA GLU A 118 -4.55 13.13 -4.68
C GLU A 118 -4.82 14.63 -4.75
N LEU A 119 -3.76 15.43 -4.75
CA LEU A 119 -3.84 16.90 -4.75
C LEU A 119 -2.99 17.57 -5.83
N SER A 120 -2.37 16.83 -6.75
CA SER A 120 -1.46 17.40 -7.76
C SER A 120 -2.09 18.55 -8.54
N ASP A 121 -3.38 18.46 -8.89
CA ASP A 121 -4.04 19.51 -9.67
C ASP A 121 -4.10 20.86 -8.93
N ILE A 122 -4.17 20.84 -7.60
CA ILE A 122 -4.26 22.06 -6.77
C ILE A 122 -2.93 22.83 -6.78
N PHE A 123 -1.81 22.13 -6.91
CA PHE A 123 -0.47 22.73 -6.80
C PHE A 123 0.18 23.10 -8.14
N LYS A 124 -0.48 22.86 -9.29
CA LYS A 124 0.10 23.09 -10.63
C LYS A 124 0.59 24.52 -10.86
N ASN A 125 -0.14 25.51 -10.33
CA ASN A 125 0.13 26.92 -10.55
C ASN A 125 0.79 27.62 -9.35
N GLU A 126 1.19 26.86 -8.33
CA GLU A 126 1.84 27.42 -7.14
C GLU A 126 3.31 27.75 -7.41
N GLU A 127 3.83 28.78 -6.75
CA GLU A 127 5.24 29.17 -6.87
C GLU A 127 6.18 28.26 -6.08
N PHE A 128 5.65 27.53 -5.09
CA PHE A 128 6.44 26.66 -4.21
C PHE A 128 6.88 25.39 -4.94
N LYS A 129 8.13 25.44 -5.46
CA LYS A 129 8.71 24.39 -6.32
C LYS A 129 8.66 22.97 -5.75
N VAL A 130 8.68 22.82 -4.42
CA VAL A 130 8.59 21.52 -3.76
C VAL A 130 7.30 20.78 -4.14
N PHE A 131 6.23 21.53 -4.41
CA PHE A 131 4.94 20.99 -4.84
C PHE A 131 4.69 21.23 -6.34
N SER A 132 4.97 22.41 -6.88
CA SER A 132 4.65 22.72 -8.28
C SER A 132 5.46 21.88 -9.28
N GLU A 133 6.71 21.54 -8.99
CA GLU A 133 7.51 20.68 -9.87
C GLU A 133 6.90 19.25 -9.96
N PRO A 134 6.61 18.55 -8.82
CA PRO A 134 5.92 17.26 -8.88
C PRO A 134 4.50 17.33 -9.48
N ALA A 135 3.77 18.42 -9.24
CA ALA A 135 2.42 18.62 -9.78
C ALA A 135 2.38 18.68 -11.32
N ASN A 136 3.46 19.13 -11.94
CA ASN A 136 3.60 19.26 -13.38
C ASN A 136 4.37 18.11 -14.04
N ASP A 137 4.85 17.13 -13.27
CA ASP A 137 5.55 15.95 -13.77
C ASP A 137 4.63 14.72 -13.78
N LYS A 138 4.40 14.15 -14.96
CA LYS A 138 3.51 13.00 -15.17
C LYS A 138 3.89 11.73 -14.39
N ASN A 139 5.14 11.62 -13.93
CA ASN A 139 5.62 10.48 -13.15
C ASN A 139 5.72 10.79 -11.66
N SER A 140 5.12 11.87 -11.24
CA SER A 140 5.12 12.35 -9.86
C SER A 140 3.69 12.56 -9.38
N ARG A 141 3.50 12.58 -8.07
CA ARG A 141 2.22 12.88 -7.45
C ARG A 141 2.38 13.73 -6.20
N ILE A 142 1.30 14.38 -5.81
CA ILE A 142 1.17 15.01 -4.50
C ILE A 142 -0.02 14.34 -3.80
N ALA A 143 0.27 13.61 -2.75
CA ALA A 143 -0.76 12.94 -1.95
C ALA A 143 -0.82 13.53 -0.56
N ALA A 144 -2.02 13.73 -0.04
CA ALA A 144 -2.26 14.12 1.33
C ALA A 144 -2.81 12.96 2.16
N LEU A 145 -2.44 12.93 3.43
CA LEU A 145 -2.96 12.03 4.45
C LEU A 145 -3.56 12.85 5.57
N ILE A 146 -4.85 12.67 5.86
CA ILE A 146 -5.52 13.29 6.98
C ILE A 146 -5.45 12.37 8.19
N VAL A 147 -4.95 12.88 9.29
CA VAL A 147 -4.94 12.18 10.59
C VAL A 147 -5.98 12.85 11.49
N PRO A 148 -7.14 12.23 11.71
CA PRO A 148 -8.15 12.75 12.62
C PRO A 148 -7.60 12.92 14.03
N GLU A 149 -7.98 13.98 14.72
CA GLU A 149 -7.48 14.33 16.07
C GLU A 149 -5.95 14.41 16.16
N GLY A 150 -5.28 14.71 15.04
CA GLY A 150 -3.82 14.79 14.95
C GLY A 150 -3.20 15.98 15.70
N GLU A 151 -4.00 16.88 16.27
CA GLU A 151 -3.54 17.93 17.19
C GLU A 151 -2.74 17.35 18.37
N LYS A 152 -3.06 16.12 18.78
CA LYS A 152 -2.35 15.37 19.85
C LYS A 152 -0.93 14.99 19.48
N ILE A 153 -0.59 15.01 18.18
CA ILE A 153 0.75 14.70 17.68
C ILE A 153 1.67 15.89 17.90
N GLY A 154 2.60 15.72 18.83
CA GLY A 154 3.59 16.75 19.19
C GLY A 154 4.68 16.90 18.12
N ARG A 155 5.37 18.04 18.13
CA ARG A 155 6.44 18.35 17.17
C ARG A 155 7.54 17.26 17.11
N GLY A 156 8.00 16.78 18.26
CA GLY A 156 9.02 15.72 18.29
C GLY A 156 8.56 14.39 17.68
N GLN A 157 7.24 14.16 17.58
CA GLN A 157 6.68 13.01 16.91
C GLN A 157 6.62 13.22 15.39
N ILE A 158 6.30 14.43 14.95
CA ILE A 158 6.36 14.84 13.54
C ILE A 158 7.80 14.77 13.04
N ASP A 159 8.77 15.19 13.83
CA ASP A 159 10.19 15.12 13.49
C ASP A 159 10.63 13.66 13.30
N ARG A 160 10.21 12.74 14.17
CA ARG A 160 10.45 11.29 14.01
C ARG A 160 9.82 10.72 12.75
N TYR A 161 8.58 11.10 12.43
CA TYR A 161 7.95 10.68 11.17
C TYR A 161 8.70 11.23 9.95
N THR A 162 9.18 12.47 10.05
CA THR A 162 9.99 13.07 8.98
C THR A 162 11.31 12.32 8.76
N ASP A 163 11.98 11.91 9.83
CA ASP A 163 13.23 11.13 9.71
C ASP A 163 12.95 9.73 9.17
N PHE A 164 11.88 9.10 9.61
CA PHE A 164 11.44 7.80 9.09
C PHE A 164 11.18 7.83 7.57
N VAL A 165 10.40 8.80 7.07
CA VAL A 165 10.10 8.84 5.62
C VAL A 165 11.34 9.15 4.77
N LYS A 166 12.36 9.80 5.33
CA LYS A 166 13.64 10.04 4.63
C LYS A 166 14.38 8.75 4.31
N GLU A 167 14.26 7.71 5.17
CA GLU A 167 14.84 6.38 4.91
C GLU A 167 14.27 5.74 3.63
N PHE A 168 13.05 6.14 3.24
CA PHE A 168 12.37 5.69 2.02
C PHE A 168 12.51 6.66 0.84
N GLY A 169 13.41 7.64 0.93
CA GLY A 169 13.74 8.56 -0.15
C GLY A 169 12.91 9.85 -0.20
N ALA A 170 12.08 10.12 0.81
CA ALA A 170 11.43 11.41 0.95
C ALA A 170 12.45 12.52 1.25
N LYS A 171 12.29 13.70 0.65
CA LYS A 171 13.11 14.89 0.98
C LYS A 171 12.69 15.53 2.31
N GLY A 172 11.51 15.24 2.80
CA GLY A 172 10.91 15.74 4.02
C GLY A 172 9.44 15.36 4.09
N LEU A 173 8.77 15.71 5.19
CA LEU A 173 7.35 15.50 5.41
C LEU A 173 6.69 16.84 5.75
N ALA A 174 6.06 17.45 4.75
CA ALA A 174 5.31 18.67 4.98
C ALA A 174 4.00 18.36 5.71
N TYR A 175 3.54 19.28 6.56
CA TYR A 175 2.30 19.10 7.30
C TYR A 175 1.57 20.40 7.52
N ILE A 176 0.25 20.34 7.77
CA ILE A 176 -0.60 21.44 8.21
C ILE A 176 -1.45 20.96 9.40
N LYS A 177 -1.44 21.69 10.51
CA LYS A 177 -2.35 21.51 11.64
C LYS A 177 -3.59 22.37 11.42
N VAL A 178 -4.76 21.82 11.73
CA VAL A 178 -6.05 22.46 11.55
C VAL A 178 -6.63 22.79 12.93
N ASP A 179 -6.38 24.00 13.42
CA ASP A 179 -6.82 24.42 14.75
C ASP A 179 -8.27 25.01 14.75
N GLY A 180 -8.85 25.23 13.54
CA GLY A 180 -10.23 25.75 13.35
C GLY A 180 -10.70 25.58 11.91
N GLU A 181 -11.78 26.28 11.54
CA GLU A 181 -12.43 26.14 10.23
C GLU A 181 -11.93 27.15 9.17
N SER A 182 -11.16 28.15 9.59
CA SER A 182 -10.67 29.21 8.71
C SER A 182 -9.19 29.01 8.35
N ILE A 183 -8.74 29.66 7.26
CA ILE A 183 -7.32 29.66 6.88
C ILE A 183 -6.45 30.25 8.01
N ALA A 184 -6.97 31.22 8.75
CA ALA A 184 -6.26 31.84 9.87
C ALA A 184 -6.00 30.86 11.02
N ASP A 185 -6.76 29.78 11.10
CA ASP A 185 -6.65 28.74 12.12
C ASP A 185 -5.71 27.59 11.67
N LEU A 186 -4.99 27.76 10.58
CA LEU A 186 -4.00 26.79 10.12
C LEU A 186 -2.61 27.11 10.70
N SER A 187 -1.88 26.06 11.07
CA SER A 187 -0.52 26.19 11.60
C SER A 187 0.44 25.27 10.86
N SER A 188 1.43 25.84 10.17
CA SER A 188 2.45 25.10 9.46
C SER A 188 3.61 25.97 8.97
N PRO A 189 4.84 25.44 8.88
CA PRO A 189 5.96 26.14 8.27
C PRO A 189 5.79 26.45 6.79
N ILE A 190 4.92 25.72 6.07
CA ILE A 190 4.76 25.84 4.61
C ILE A 190 3.70 26.87 4.21
N LEU A 191 2.87 27.36 5.12
CA LEU A 191 1.76 28.29 4.79
C LEU A 191 2.21 29.54 4.07
N LYS A 192 3.37 30.08 4.44
CA LYS A 192 3.95 31.30 3.82
C LYS A 192 4.33 31.15 2.35
N TYR A 193 4.34 29.93 1.84
CA TYR A 193 4.69 29.62 0.45
C TYR A 193 3.49 29.22 -0.39
N LEU A 194 2.30 29.12 0.19
CA LEU A 194 1.07 28.72 -0.48
C LEU A 194 0.12 29.89 -0.60
N SER A 195 -0.56 30.00 -1.74
CA SER A 195 -1.59 31.02 -1.94
C SER A 195 -2.84 30.74 -1.10
N GLU A 196 -3.62 31.77 -0.77
CA GLU A 196 -4.91 31.60 -0.08
C GLU A 196 -5.88 30.72 -0.87
N GLU A 197 -5.85 30.82 -2.21
CA GLU A 197 -6.68 30.00 -3.09
C GLU A 197 -6.29 28.53 -2.98
N CYS A 198 -5.00 28.23 -3.01
CA CYS A 198 -4.49 26.86 -2.80
C CYS A 198 -4.96 26.30 -1.45
N LEU A 199 -4.82 27.07 -0.37
CA LEU A 199 -5.25 26.64 0.96
C LEU A 199 -6.75 26.37 1.03
N LYS A 200 -7.59 27.20 0.42
CA LYS A 200 -9.05 26.97 0.30
C LYS A 200 -9.36 25.68 -0.44
N ASN A 201 -8.67 25.46 -1.57
CA ASN A 201 -8.85 24.27 -2.36
C ASN A 201 -8.43 22.99 -1.61
N ILE A 202 -7.32 23.04 -0.86
CA ILE A 202 -6.89 21.95 0.02
C ILE A 202 -7.96 21.63 1.07
N LEU A 203 -8.43 22.63 1.81
CA LEU A 203 -9.45 22.44 2.85
C LEU A 203 -10.74 21.85 2.29
N THR A 204 -11.15 22.32 1.11
CA THR A 204 -12.37 21.84 0.42
C THR A 204 -12.21 20.39 -0.06
N ALA A 205 -11.08 20.07 -0.69
CA ALA A 205 -10.81 18.74 -1.22
C ALA A 205 -10.70 17.70 -0.10
N LEU A 206 -10.07 18.05 1.00
CA LEU A 206 -9.81 17.15 2.13
C LEU A 206 -10.97 17.09 3.13
N LYS A 207 -11.92 18.04 3.09
CA LYS A 207 -13.05 18.11 4.06
C LYS A 207 -12.59 18.02 5.51
N VAL A 208 -11.52 18.70 5.83
CA VAL A 208 -10.88 18.66 7.14
C VAL A 208 -11.78 19.22 8.25
N LYS A 209 -11.49 18.78 9.46
CA LYS A 209 -12.16 19.23 10.67
C LYS A 209 -11.14 19.83 11.63
N LYS A 210 -11.65 20.66 12.56
CA LYS A 210 -10.82 21.13 13.67
C LYS A 210 -10.17 19.96 14.41
N GLY A 211 -8.88 20.07 14.69
CA GLY A 211 -8.08 19.05 15.35
C GLY A 211 -7.39 18.08 14.40
N ASP A 212 -7.67 18.13 13.10
CA ASP A 212 -7.00 17.28 12.11
C ASP A 212 -5.54 17.72 11.87
N LEU A 213 -4.72 16.78 11.48
CA LEU A 213 -3.36 17.00 11.00
C LEU A 213 -3.25 16.44 9.58
N ILE A 214 -2.78 17.26 8.65
CA ILE A 214 -2.59 16.87 7.26
C ILE A 214 -1.10 16.69 7.03
N PHE A 215 -0.70 15.52 6.51
CA PHE A 215 0.65 15.28 5.97
C PHE A 215 0.61 15.28 4.45
N PHE A 216 1.71 15.75 3.83
CA PHE A 216 1.85 15.80 2.37
C PHE A 216 3.06 15.01 1.91
N GLY A 217 2.83 14.16 0.93
CA GLY A 217 3.87 13.51 0.15
C GLY A 217 3.94 14.13 -1.23
N ALA A 218 5.13 14.56 -1.68
CA ALA A 218 5.34 15.16 -2.99
C ALA A 218 6.63 14.63 -3.63
N GLY A 219 6.56 14.21 -4.89
CA GLY A 219 7.70 13.70 -5.64
C GLY A 219 7.33 12.57 -6.59
N LYS A 220 8.32 11.78 -6.99
CA LYS A 220 8.09 10.60 -7.85
C LYS A 220 7.06 9.67 -7.24
N GLU A 221 6.05 9.27 -8.03
CA GLU A 221 4.89 8.51 -7.57
C GLU A 221 5.27 7.28 -6.75
N LYS A 222 6.24 6.48 -7.25
CA LYS A 222 6.70 5.29 -6.53
C LYS A 222 7.23 5.63 -5.14
N ILE A 223 8.07 6.66 -5.02
CA ILE A 223 8.67 7.08 -3.73
C ILE A 223 7.58 7.57 -2.78
N VAL A 224 6.64 8.41 -3.29
CA VAL A 224 5.53 8.92 -2.49
C VAL A 224 4.66 7.76 -1.99
N ASN A 225 4.34 6.81 -2.85
CA ASN A 225 3.56 5.63 -2.50
C ASN A 225 4.28 4.77 -1.43
N ASP A 226 5.58 4.53 -1.61
CA ASP A 226 6.37 3.71 -0.67
C ASP A 226 6.33 4.29 0.75
N TYR A 227 6.63 5.58 0.94
CA TYR A 227 6.65 6.14 2.30
C TYR A 227 5.27 6.54 2.85
N MET A 228 4.32 6.93 2.00
CA MET A 228 2.98 7.28 2.47
C MET A 228 2.17 6.04 2.88
N SER A 229 2.31 4.92 2.19
CA SER A 229 1.69 3.64 2.60
C SER A 229 2.20 3.17 3.96
N LEU A 230 3.50 3.31 4.23
CA LEU A 230 4.09 3.01 5.53
C LEU A 230 3.65 4.00 6.61
N SER A 231 3.52 5.29 6.27
CA SER A 231 3.01 6.32 7.19
C SER A 231 1.58 6.01 7.65
N LEU A 232 0.72 5.48 6.76
CA LEU A 232 -0.62 5.00 7.12
C LEU A 232 -0.58 3.98 8.26
N ILE A 233 0.34 3.03 8.19
CA ILE A 233 0.50 1.98 9.21
C ILE A 233 1.08 2.57 10.51
N HIS A 234 2.15 3.35 10.42
CA HIS A 234 2.84 3.91 11.59
C HIS A 234 2.01 4.89 12.40
N ILE A 235 1.19 5.69 11.73
CA ILE A 235 0.34 6.69 12.38
C ILE A 235 -0.85 6.03 13.07
N SER A 236 -1.43 5.00 12.44
CA SER A 236 -2.62 4.33 12.98
C SER A 236 -2.31 3.24 14.00
N GLU A 237 -1.16 2.56 13.90
CA GLU A 237 -0.77 1.44 14.77
C GLU A 237 0.72 1.47 15.16
N PRO A 238 1.17 2.44 15.95
CA PRO A 238 2.60 2.61 16.28
C PRO A 238 3.19 1.44 17.09
N THR A 239 2.35 0.55 17.62
CA THR A 239 2.77 -0.56 18.50
C THR A 239 2.99 -1.90 17.78
N ARG A 240 2.65 -2.02 16.48
CA ARG A 240 2.78 -3.29 15.73
C ARG A 240 4.16 -3.55 15.12
N GLN A 241 5.14 -2.68 15.33
CA GLN A 241 6.51 -2.82 14.80
C GLN A 241 7.57 -3.14 15.86
N ALA A 242 7.16 -3.60 17.00
CA ALA A 242 8.09 -4.15 17.99
C ALA A 242 8.17 -5.67 17.84
#